data_72bec4344a4c4641f3c244cacbd97de4
#
_entry.id   72bec4344a4c4641f3c244cacbd97de4
#
_cell.length_a   1.000
_cell.length_b   1.000
_cell.length_c   1.000
_cell.angle_alpha   90.00
_cell.angle_beta   90.00
_cell.angle_gamma   90.00
#
_symmetry.space_group_name_H-M   'P 1'
#
loop_
_entity.id
_entity.type
_entity.pdbx_description
1 polymer ?
#
loop_
_entity_poly.entity_id
_entity_poly.type
_entity_poly.pdbx_seq_one_letter_code
_entity_poly.pdbx_strand_id
1 'polypeptide(L)'
;MWPTEQDWRASVPRLLARAVERWDLRPGEPYAGGSVSHVVRVRLPDGGDAVLKLSLPHREAEHEAAALGWWDGAGAVRLLAVDPDDPFVLLLERCDPGTRLVQRDDVPAEERLRTAGGLLTRLWATGIPDDHPFESVADVAAEWAALADARMLELAPPFDPGLVRRGTDLLRTLPRGAPRSVVVHGDANPGNVLAAVRAPWLVIDPKPMVGDPAYDLSPVLVQVDDPFRTGDPLRAVRHRVAVLSDTTGQSPDRIAAWCTARLVESALWSVSRGALGDGVDAMARAAVVDRLGA
;
A
#
# COMPACT_ATOMS: atom_id res chain seq x y z
N MET A 1 -12.71 -9.33 18.16
CA MET A 1 -13.37 -9.63 16.85
C MET A 1 -13.72 -8.29 16.21
N TRP A 2 -13.29 -8.07 14.97
CA TRP A 2 -13.59 -6.84 14.25
C TRP A 2 -15.09 -6.75 13.90
N PRO A 3 -15.68 -5.53 13.84
CA PRO A 3 -17.06 -5.35 13.41
C PRO A 3 -17.22 -5.74 11.93
N THR A 4 -18.43 -6.12 11.55
CA THR A 4 -18.76 -6.26 10.14
C THR A 4 -18.76 -4.89 9.44
N GLU A 5 -18.60 -4.86 8.12
CA GLU A 5 -18.68 -3.61 7.35
C GLU A 5 -20.03 -2.92 7.56
N GLN A 6 -21.13 -3.69 7.65
CA GLN A 6 -22.47 -3.15 7.89
C GLN A 6 -22.57 -2.49 9.27
N ASP A 7 -22.08 -3.13 10.33
CA ASP A 7 -22.11 -2.58 11.70
C ASP A 7 -21.25 -1.32 11.80
N TRP A 8 -20.06 -1.35 11.17
CA TRP A 8 -19.18 -0.18 11.12
C TRP A 8 -19.85 0.97 10.37
N ARG A 9 -20.43 0.75 9.18
CA ARG A 9 -21.14 1.79 8.42
C ARG A 9 -22.28 2.39 9.23
N ALA A 10 -23.02 1.58 9.99
CA ALA A 10 -24.06 2.07 10.89
C ALA A 10 -23.50 2.92 12.04
N SER A 11 -22.25 2.70 12.45
CA SER A 11 -21.59 3.45 13.52
C SER A 11 -20.95 4.78 13.06
N VAL A 12 -20.66 4.94 11.76
CA VAL A 12 -19.96 6.12 11.19
C VAL A 12 -20.58 7.45 11.63
N PRO A 13 -21.93 7.67 11.60
CA PRO A 13 -22.49 8.94 12.04
C PRO A 13 -22.19 9.28 13.50
N ARG A 14 -22.19 8.28 14.38
CA ARG A 14 -21.86 8.44 15.80
C ARG A 14 -20.35 8.71 15.99
N LEU A 15 -19.48 8.00 15.27
CA LEU A 15 -18.03 8.21 15.31
C LEU A 15 -17.67 9.61 14.82
N LEU A 16 -18.28 10.05 13.72
CA LEU A 16 -18.10 11.40 13.17
C LEU A 16 -18.53 12.47 14.18
N ALA A 17 -19.72 12.35 14.76
CA ALA A 17 -20.21 13.31 15.75
C ALA A 17 -19.28 13.42 16.97
N ARG A 18 -18.80 12.28 17.49
CA ARG A 18 -17.84 12.22 18.60
C ARG A 18 -16.54 12.93 18.26
N ALA A 19 -15.96 12.67 17.09
CA ALA A 19 -14.70 13.29 16.67
C ALA A 19 -14.87 14.80 16.43
N VAL A 20 -16.01 15.23 15.86
CA VAL A 20 -16.36 16.64 15.65
C VAL A 20 -16.44 17.37 16.98
N GLU A 21 -17.11 16.82 17.98
CA GLU A 21 -17.22 17.40 19.32
C GLU A 21 -15.84 17.41 20.04
N ARG A 22 -15.11 16.30 19.98
CA ARG A 22 -13.82 16.16 20.69
C ARG A 22 -12.77 17.16 20.23
N TRP A 23 -12.72 17.46 18.94
CA TRP A 23 -11.69 18.32 18.35
C TRP A 23 -12.24 19.68 17.86
N ASP A 24 -13.50 20.03 18.21
CA ASP A 24 -14.18 21.26 17.79
C ASP A 24 -14.08 21.50 16.27
N LEU A 25 -14.40 20.45 15.49
CA LEU A 25 -14.26 20.48 14.03
C LEU A 25 -15.54 21.03 13.37
N ARG A 26 -15.35 21.59 12.17
CA ARG A 26 -16.48 21.90 11.28
C ARG A 26 -16.43 20.94 10.08
N PRO A 27 -17.30 19.92 10.02
CA PRO A 27 -17.31 18.96 8.94
C PRO A 27 -17.76 19.61 7.62
N GLY A 28 -17.08 19.26 6.54
CA GLY A 28 -17.43 19.58 5.16
C GLY A 28 -17.93 18.34 4.42
N GLU A 29 -17.77 18.34 3.10
CA GLU A 29 -18.17 17.23 2.26
C GLU A 29 -17.26 16.01 2.43
N PRO A 30 -17.81 14.79 2.42
CA PRO A 30 -17.01 13.58 2.38
C PRO A 30 -16.31 13.43 1.03
N TYR A 31 -15.13 12.83 1.06
CA TYR A 31 -14.44 12.41 -0.18
C TYR A 31 -15.11 11.18 -0.76
N ALA A 32 -15.28 11.18 -2.08
CA ALA A 32 -15.77 10.00 -2.79
C ALA A 32 -14.66 8.94 -2.89
N GLY A 33 -15.04 7.67 -2.72
CA GLY A 33 -14.10 6.53 -2.80
C GLY A 33 -13.63 6.07 -1.41
N GLY A 34 -13.03 4.88 -1.39
CA GLY A 34 -12.68 4.17 -0.15
C GLY A 34 -13.74 3.13 0.18
N SER A 35 -13.36 1.84 0.10
CA SER A 35 -14.28 0.73 0.43
C SER A 35 -14.35 0.50 1.94
N VAL A 36 -13.27 0.81 2.65
CA VAL A 36 -13.06 0.47 4.07
C VAL A 36 -12.78 1.70 4.95
N SER A 37 -13.04 2.91 4.45
CA SER A 37 -12.90 4.14 5.24
C SER A 37 -13.92 5.20 4.82
N HIS A 38 -14.36 6.00 5.80
CA HIS A 38 -15.16 7.21 5.58
C HIS A 38 -14.26 8.42 5.84
N VAL A 39 -14.01 9.21 4.80
CA VAL A 39 -13.02 10.30 4.82
C VAL A 39 -13.77 11.62 4.59
N VAL A 40 -13.60 12.58 5.50
CA VAL A 40 -14.34 13.85 5.47
C VAL A 40 -13.36 15.02 5.55
N ARG A 41 -13.50 16.01 4.68
CA ARG A 41 -12.85 17.29 4.88
C ARG A 41 -13.38 17.96 6.13
N VAL A 42 -12.49 18.47 6.96
CA VAL A 42 -12.87 19.22 8.16
C VAL A 42 -12.08 20.53 8.25
N ARG A 43 -12.65 21.50 8.96
CA ARG A 43 -11.96 22.72 9.33
C ARG A 43 -11.68 22.71 10.82
N LEU A 44 -10.44 23.03 11.19
CA LEU A 44 -9.95 23.11 12.55
C LEU A 44 -10.45 24.40 13.24
N PRO A 45 -10.41 24.50 14.59
CA PRO A 45 -10.77 25.71 15.33
C PRO A 45 -9.97 26.96 14.94
N ASP A 46 -8.70 26.80 14.59
CA ASP A 46 -7.81 27.87 14.12
C ASP A 46 -8.08 28.31 12.67
N GLY A 47 -9.03 27.65 11.99
CA GLY A 47 -9.38 27.90 10.60
C GLY A 47 -8.56 27.11 9.59
N GLY A 48 -7.63 26.25 10.02
CA GLY A 48 -6.88 25.34 9.18
C GLY A 48 -7.76 24.25 8.55
N ASP A 49 -7.34 23.71 7.40
CA ASP A 49 -7.99 22.57 6.75
C ASP A 49 -7.32 21.25 7.19
N ALA A 50 -8.13 20.25 7.47
CA ALA A 50 -7.68 18.89 7.81
C ALA A 50 -8.60 17.83 7.18
N VAL A 51 -8.26 16.58 7.40
CA VAL A 51 -9.04 15.41 6.98
C VAL A 51 -9.32 14.56 8.20
N LEU A 52 -10.59 14.25 8.42
CA LEU A 52 -11.01 13.24 9.39
C LEU A 52 -11.21 11.92 8.66
N LYS A 53 -10.46 10.89 9.05
CA LYS A 53 -10.53 9.54 8.51
C LYS A 53 -11.10 8.61 9.58
N LEU A 54 -12.18 7.93 9.24
CA LEU A 54 -12.81 6.88 10.04
C LEU A 54 -12.61 5.57 9.28
N SER A 55 -11.76 4.68 9.76
CA SER A 55 -11.48 3.40 9.09
C SER A 55 -12.31 2.26 9.68
N LEU A 56 -12.75 1.33 8.83
CA LEU A 56 -13.26 0.05 9.30
C LEU A 56 -12.12 -0.64 10.06
N PRO A 57 -12.33 -1.05 11.32
CA PRO A 57 -11.34 -1.79 12.07
C PRO A 57 -10.98 -3.12 11.40
N HIS A 58 -9.71 -3.28 11.02
CA HIS A 58 -9.13 -4.51 10.47
C HIS A 58 -7.61 -4.50 10.65
N ARG A 59 -7.00 -5.68 10.57
CA ARG A 59 -5.57 -5.92 10.81
C ARG A 59 -4.65 -4.92 10.12
N GLU A 60 -4.86 -4.68 8.83
CA GLU A 60 -3.97 -3.81 8.03
C GLU A 60 -4.07 -2.32 8.39
N ALA A 61 -5.20 -1.86 8.97
CA ALA A 61 -5.39 -0.46 9.39
C ALA A 61 -4.97 -0.21 10.84
N GLU A 62 -4.68 -1.26 11.62
CA GLU A 62 -4.47 -1.16 13.08
C GLU A 62 -3.30 -0.23 13.45
N HIS A 63 -2.28 -0.19 12.63
CA HIS A 63 -1.04 0.54 12.94
C HIS A 63 -0.78 1.77 12.06
N GLU A 64 -1.78 2.24 11.30
CA GLU A 64 -1.68 3.43 10.45
C GLU A 64 -1.23 4.67 11.26
N ALA A 65 -1.87 4.92 12.40
CA ALA A 65 -1.52 6.05 13.26
C ALA A 65 -0.07 5.99 13.75
N ALA A 66 0.40 4.80 14.14
CA ALA A 66 1.77 4.62 14.63
C ALA A 66 2.80 4.92 13.54
N ALA A 67 2.57 4.48 12.31
CA ALA A 67 3.46 4.76 11.18
C ALA A 67 3.47 6.23 10.79
N LEU A 68 2.31 6.86 10.68
CA LEU A 68 2.22 8.29 10.37
C LEU A 68 2.87 9.15 11.45
N GLY A 69 2.70 8.78 12.73
CA GLY A 69 3.38 9.43 13.86
C GLY A 69 4.90 9.24 13.80
N TRP A 70 5.39 8.05 13.46
CA TRP A 70 6.82 7.76 13.30
C TRP A 70 7.46 8.55 12.16
N TRP A 71 6.82 8.60 11.01
CA TRP A 71 7.31 9.36 9.86
C TRP A 71 7.22 10.89 10.05
N ASP A 72 6.36 11.36 10.92
CA ASP A 72 6.17 12.78 11.28
C ASP A 72 6.25 13.73 10.07
N GLY A 73 5.56 13.37 9.00
CA GLY A 73 5.52 14.17 7.79
C GLY A 73 6.73 14.01 6.84
N ALA A 74 7.68 13.11 7.11
CA ALA A 74 8.81 12.81 6.23
C ALA A 74 8.38 12.02 4.99
N GLY A 75 7.74 12.68 4.03
CA GLY A 75 7.20 12.06 2.81
C GLY A 75 5.76 11.55 2.94
N ALA A 76 5.21 11.49 4.15
CA ALA A 76 3.81 11.13 4.44
C ALA A 76 3.01 12.34 4.91
N VAL A 77 1.68 12.24 4.89
CA VAL A 77 0.82 13.20 5.59
C VAL A 77 1.09 13.18 7.09
N ARG A 78 0.93 14.32 7.76
CA ARG A 78 1.05 14.38 9.21
C ARG A 78 -0.18 13.80 9.89
N LEU A 79 0.06 13.03 10.94
CA LEU A 79 -0.96 12.71 11.93
C LEU A 79 -1.12 13.92 12.86
N LEU A 80 -2.30 14.55 12.86
CA LEU A 80 -2.60 15.69 13.72
C LEU A 80 -3.14 15.24 15.07
N ALA A 81 -4.00 14.23 15.08
CA ALA A 81 -4.51 13.58 16.27
C ALA A 81 -5.04 12.17 15.99
N VAL A 82 -5.10 11.37 17.04
CA VAL A 82 -5.78 10.07 17.07
C VAL A 82 -6.83 10.09 18.17
N ASP A 83 -7.99 9.47 17.94
CA ASP A 83 -8.99 9.33 19.00
C ASP A 83 -8.46 8.33 20.05
N PRO A 84 -8.31 8.72 21.33
CA PRO A 84 -7.75 7.84 22.38
C PRO A 84 -8.62 6.62 22.66
N ASP A 85 -9.89 6.66 22.29
CA ASP A 85 -10.85 5.56 22.52
C ASP A 85 -10.99 4.68 21.26
N ASP A 86 -10.47 5.12 20.10
CA ASP A 86 -10.62 4.40 18.83
C ASP A 86 -9.45 4.72 17.87
N PRO A 87 -8.43 3.85 17.78
CA PRO A 87 -7.24 4.08 16.95
C PRO A 87 -7.51 4.14 15.43
N PHE A 88 -8.73 3.81 15.02
CA PHE A 88 -9.18 3.89 13.62
C PHE A 88 -9.83 5.23 13.25
N VAL A 89 -9.86 6.18 14.20
CA VAL A 89 -10.37 7.55 14.00
C VAL A 89 -9.18 8.52 14.05
N LEU A 90 -8.80 9.03 12.87
CA LEU A 90 -7.60 9.83 12.68
C LEU A 90 -7.94 11.23 12.17
N LEU A 91 -7.29 12.25 12.75
CA LEU A 91 -7.23 13.59 12.19
C LEU A 91 -5.90 13.77 11.48
N LEU A 92 -5.94 14.04 10.18
CA LEU A 92 -4.79 14.04 9.29
C LEU A 92 -4.60 15.40 8.60
N GLU A 93 -3.37 15.71 8.22
CA GLU A 93 -3.04 16.77 7.29
C GLU A 93 -3.85 16.62 5.99
N ARG A 94 -4.43 17.70 5.50
CA ARG A 94 -5.09 17.71 4.20
C ARG A 94 -4.08 17.95 3.09
N CYS A 95 -4.04 17.06 2.11
CA CYS A 95 -3.38 17.31 0.84
C CYS A 95 -4.24 18.27 -0.01
N ASP A 96 -3.65 19.37 -0.46
CA ASP A 96 -4.25 20.32 -1.39
C ASP A 96 -3.27 20.54 -2.56
N PRO A 97 -3.65 20.33 -3.82
CA PRO A 97 -4.98 20.02 -4.33
C PRO A 97 -5.46 18.57 -4.09
N GLY A 98 -4.62 17.64 -3.63
CA GLY A 98 -4.98 16.25 -3.37
C GLY A 98 -5.15 15.39 -4.63
N THR A 99 -4.67 15.88 -5.78
CA THR A 99 -4.66 15.08 -7.01
C THR A 99 -3.79 13.85 -6.82
N ARG A 100 -4.32 12.67 -7.16
CA ARG A 100 -3.58 11.40 -7.04
C ARG A 100 -2.54 11.26 -8.15
N LEU A 101 -1.38 10.71 -7.82
CA LEU A 101 -0.31 10.47 -8.80
C LEU A 101 -0.77 9.57 -9.97
N VAL A 102 -1.65 8.61 -9.69
CA VAL A 102 -2.25 7.74 -10.71
C VAL A 102 -3.09 8.51 -11.74
N GLN A 103 -3.59 9.70 -11.41
CA GLN A 103 -4.42 10.54 -12.27
C GLN A 103 -3.60 11.54 -13.12
N ARG A 104 -2.27 11.52 -12.99
CA ARG A 104 -1.38 12.46 -13.67
C ARG A 104 -0.86 11.88 -15.01
N ASP A 105 -1.79 11.63 -15.91
CA ASP A 105 -1.47 11.13 -17.26
C ASP A 105 -0.66 12.15 -18.11
N ASP A 106 -0.68 13.42 -17.67
CA ASP A 106 0.16 14.50 -18.20
C ASP A 106 1.64 14.39 -17.80
N VAL A 107 1.97 13.56 -16.78
CA VAL A 107 3.34 13.31 -16.31
C VAL A 107 3.81 11.95 -16.83
N PRO A 108 5.00 11.86 -17.45
CA PRO A 108 5.54 10.59 -17.93
C PRO A 108 5.59 9.51 -16.84
N ALA A 109 5.30 8.25 -17.22
CA ALA A 109 5.32 7.11 -16.27
C ALA A 109 6.64 7.02 -15.50
N GLU A 110 7.78 7.25 -16.16
CA GLU A 110 9.10 7.22 -15.53
C GLU A 110 9.23 8.26 -14.40
N GLU A 111 8.74 9.48 -14.60
CA GLU A 111 8.76 10.53 -13.58
C GLU A 111 7.86 10.18 -12.39
N ARG A 112 6.69 9.58 -12.66
CA ARG A 112 5.79 9.08 -11.61
C ARG A 112 6.41 7.93 -10.80
N LEU A 113 7.15 7.03 -11.46
CA LEU A 113 7.92 5.98 -10.79
C LEU A 113 9.02 6.56 -9.88
N ARG A 114 9.78 7.55 -10.39
CA ARG A 114 10.81 8.26 -9.61
C ARG A 114 10.20 9.00 -8.42
N THR A 115 9.05 9.64 -8.61
CA THR A 115 8.32 10.33 -7.54
C THR A 115 7.94 9.36 -6.42
N ALA A 116 7.25 8.27 -6.76
CA ALA A 116 6.84 7.28 -5.76
C ALA A 116 8.04 6.59 -5.08
N GLY A 117 9.05 6.16 -5.85
CA GLY A 117 10.27 5.57 -5.30
C GLY A 117 11.04 6.53 -4.39
N GLY A 118 11.13 7.81 -4.76
CA GLY A 118 11.77 8.84 -3.93
C GLY A 118 11.05 9.11 -2.62
N LEU A 119 9.71 9.05 -2.60
CA LEU A 119 8.92 9.14 -1.36
C LEU A 119 9.19 7.94 -0.46
N LEU A 120 9.15 6.72 -1.00
CA LEU A 120 9.46 5.52 -0.24
C LEU A 120 10.85 5.56 0.38
N THR A 121 11.86 6.02 -0.37
CA THR A 121 13.21 6.18 0.15
C THR A 121 13.27 7.13 1.35
N ARG A 122 12.45 8.20 1.37
CA ARG A 122 12.35 9.10 2.53
C ARG A 122 11.72 8.41 3.73
N LEU A 123 10.64 7.64 3.53
CA LEU A 123 10.02 6.87 4.62
C LEU A 123 11.02 5.87 5.22
N TRP A 124 11.71 5.11 4.39
CA TRP A 124 12.68 4.12 4.84
C TRP A 124 13.91 4.72 5.54
N ALA A 125 14.20 5.98 5.29
CA ALA A 125 15.32 6.68 5.93
C ALA A 125 15.04 7.06 7.39
N THR A 126 13.79 7.03 7.85
CA THR A 126 13.44 7.33 9.26
C THR A 126 13.88 6.23 10.24
N GLY A 127 14.27 5.06 9.71
CA GLY A 127 14.66 3.91 10.54
C GLY A 127 13.47 3.11 11.07
N ILE A 128 13.71 2.37 12.14
CA ILE A 128 12.71 1.56 12.85
C ILE A 128 12.70 2.02 14.31
N PRO A 129 11.53 2.34 14.91
CA PRO A 129 11.48 2.64 16.34
C PRO A 129 11.82 1.40 17.19
N ASP A 130 12.48 1.60 18.32
CA ASP A 130 12.89 0.50 19.21
C ASP A 130 11.69 -0.28 19.77
N ASP A 131 10.60 0.42 20.06
CA ASP A 131 9.33 -0.17 20.53
C ASP A 131 8.24 0.15 19.51
N HIS A 132 7.93 -0.81 18.63
CA HIS A 132 6.97 -0.63 17.57
C HIS A 132 5.92 -1.75 17.54
N PRO A 133 4.66 -1.43 17.15
CA PRO A 133 3.60 -2.42 17.08
C PRO A 133 3.55 -3.19 15.75
N PHE A 134 4.42 -2.83 14.78
CA PHE A 134 4.32 -3.29 13.40
C PHE A 134 4.60 -4.78 13.26
N GLU A 135 3.82 -5.45 12.43
CA GLU A 135 4.07 -6.83 12.04
C GLU A 135 5.36 -6.95 11.21
N SER A 136 5.92 -8.14 11.18
CA SER A 136 7.06 -8.46 10.32
C SER A 136 6.59 -8.82 8.91
N VAL A 137 7.23 -8.22 7.88
CA VAL A 137 7.03 -8.67 6.49
C VAL A 137 7.34 -10.16 6.33
N ALA A 138 8.26 -10.72 7.14
CA ALA A 138 8.60 -12.14 7.06
C ALA A 138 7.45 -13.03 7.54
N ASP A 139 6.79 -12.65 8.62
CA ASP A 139 5.67 -13.43 9.18
C ASP A 139 4.45 -13.36 8.28
N VAL A 140 4.11 -12.14 7.80
CA VAL A 140 2.99 -11.93 6.87
C VAL A 140 3.23 -12.65 5.54
N ALA A 141 4.43 -12.59 4.98
CA ALA A 141 4.77 -13.30 3.75
C ALA A 141 4.73 -14.82 3.91
N ALA A 142 5.14 -15.36 5.05
CA ALA A 142 5.04 -16.78 5.36
C ALA A 142 3.58 -17.24 5.47
N GLU A 143 2.73 -16.44 6.10
CA GLU A 143 1.28 -16.68 6.16
C GLU A 143 0.66 -16.67 4.75
N TRP A 144 0.97 -15.68 3.92
CA TRP A 144 0.49 -15.61 2.55
C TRP A 144 0.95 -16.79 1.69
N ALA A 145 2.19 -17.24 1.86
CA ALA A 145 2.69 -18.42 1.17
C ALA A 145 1.90 -19.67 1.54
N ALA A 146 1.59 -19.85 2.82
CA ALA A 146 0.78 -20.98 3.28
C ALA A 146 -0.67 -20.91 2.75
N LEU A 147 -1.28 -19.71 2.78
CA LEU A 147 -2.61 -19.50 2.20
C LEU A 147 -2.64 -19.72 0.68
N ALA A 148 -1.61 -19.28 -0.04
CA ALA A 148 -1.50 -19.48 -1.48
C ALA A 148 -1.40 -20.96 -1.83
N ASP A 149 -0.58 -21.74 -1.11
CA ASP A 149 -0.49 -23.20 -1.31
C ASP A 149 -1.82 -23.89 -1.01
N ALA A 150 -2.49 -23.51 0.08
CA ALA A 150 -3.81 -24.08 0.42
C ALA A 150 -4.86 -23.76 -0.65
N ARG A 151 -4.93 -22.50 -1.10
CA ARG A 151 -5.85 -22.08 -2.19
C ARG A 151 -5.58 -22.79 -3.51
N MET A 152 -4.30 -23.00 -3.86
CA MET A 152 -3.92 -23.75 -5.07
C MET A 152 -4.40 -25.19 -5.00
N LEU A 153 -4.27 -25.82 -3.84
CA LEU A 153 -4.71 -27.20 -3.63
C LEU A 153 -6.24 -27.32 -3.60
N GLU A 154 -6.91 -26.42 -2.90
CA GLU A 154 -8.35 -26.49 -2.65
C GLU A 154 -9.17 -26.06 -3.87
N LEU A 155 -8.78 -24.94 -4.51
CA LEU A 155 -9.55 -24.33 -5.59
C LEU A 155 -9.10 -24.82 -6.98
N ALA A 156 -7.92 -25.43 -7.08
CA ALA A 156 -7.33 -25.99 -8.29
C ALA A 156 -7.50 -25.10 -9.54
N PRO A 157 -7.16 -23.77 -9.46
CA PRO A 157 -7.28 -22.90 -10.62
C PRO A 157 -6.34 -23.36 -11.74
N PRO A 158 -6.61 -23.00 -13.01
CA PRO A 158 -5.80 -23.41 -14.15
C PRO A 158 -4.48 -22.62 -14.25
N PHE A 159 -3.73 -22.58 -13.16
CA PHE A 159 -2.46 -21.88 -13.07
C PHE A 159 -1.28 -22.84 -13.26
N ASP A 160 -0.15 -22.32 -13.76
CA ASP A 160 1.10 -23.09 -13.82
C ASP A 160 1.60 -23.41 -12.38
N PRO A 161 1.62 -24.70 -11.98
CA PRO A 161 2.06 -25.06 -10.64
C PRO A 161 3.55 -24.72 -10.37
N GLY A 162 4.37 -24.63 -11.42
CA GLY A 162 5.77 -24.23 -11.30
C GLY A 162 5.92 -22.79 -10.88
N LEU A 163 5.17 -21.89 -11.53
CA LEU A 163 5.16 -20.45 -11.19
C LEU A 163 4.53 -20.21 -9.80
N VAL A 164 3.48 -20.94 -9.45
CA VAL A 164 2.88 -20.85 -8.10
C VAL A 164 3.91 -21.23 -7.03
N ARG A 165 4.58 -22.39 -7.16
CA ARG A 165 5.65 -22.79 -6.22
C ARG A 165 6.74 -21.74 -6.14
N ARG A 166 7.23 -21.24 -7.28
CA ARG A 166 8.24 -20.18 -7.29
C ARG A 166 7.79 -18.95 -6.51
N GLY A 167 6.55 -18.47 -6.72
CA GLY A 167 5.99 -17.33 -5.99
C GLY A 167 5.92 -17.58 -4.48
N THR A 168 5.44 -18.74 -4.05
CA THR A 168 5.34 -19.09 -2.62
C THR A 168 6.70 -19.32 -1.98
N ASP A 169 7.68 -19.86 -2.71
CA ASP A 169 9.07 -19.98 -2.24
C ASP A 169 9.73 -18.61 -2.09
N LEU A 170 9.48 -17.69 -3.02
CA LEU A 170 9.94 -16.30 -2.92
C LEU A 170 9.36 -15.60 -1.68
N LEU A 171 8.06 -15.75 -1.40
CA LEU A 171 7.45 -15.21 -0.17
C LEU A 171 8.13 -15.72 1.10
N ARG A 172 8.59 -16.97 1.13
CA ARG A 172 9.28 -17.55 2.28
C ARG A 172 10.74 -17.12 2.42
N THR A 173 11.40 -16.85 1.30
CA THR A 173 12.86 -16.67 1.27
C THR A 173 13.31 -15.23 1.18
N LEU A 174 12.60 -14.37 0.42
CA LEU A 174 12.97 -12.97 0.23
C LEU A 174 13.11 -12.19 1.54
N PRO A 175 12.17 -12.27 2.51
CA PRO A 175 12.31 -11.49 3.74
C PRO A 175 13.58 -11.82 4.52
N ARG A 176 13.97 -13.10 4.55
CA ARG A 176 15.16 -13.56 5.29
C ARG A 176 16.49 -13.10 4.68
N GLY A 177 16.48 -12.82 3.37
CA GLY A 177 17.65 -12.32 2.64
C GLY A 177 17.65 -10.79 2.48
N ALA A 178 16.80 -10.05 3.23
CA ALA A 178 16.75 -8.60 3.15
C ALA A 178 18.09 -7.99 3.62
N PRO A 179 18.70 -7.09 2.83
CA PRO A 179 19.97 -6.47 3.21
C PRO A 179 19.82 -5.50 4.40
N ARG A 180 18.61 -5.02 4.61
CA ARG A 180 18.19 -4.19 5.74
C ARG A 180 16.69 -4.31 5.96
N SER A 181 16.24 -3.97 7.16
CA SER A 181 14.81 -3.79 7.47
C SER A 181 14.49 -2.31 7.64
N VAL A 182 13.28 -1.94 7.27
CA VAL A 182 12.71 -0.58 7.41
C VAL A 182 11.24 -0.69 7.80
N VAL A 183 10.63 0.42 8.21
CA VAL A 183 9.17 0.51 8.24
C VAL A 183 8.70 0.72 6.80
N VAL A 184 8.10 -0.31 6.21
CA VAL A 184 7.52 -0.23 4.85
C VAL A 184 6.15 0.44 4.89
N HIS A 185 5.77 1.06 3.77
CA HIS A 185 4.42 1.63 3.61
C HIS A 185 3.33 0.53 3.55
N GLY A 186 3.67 -0.60 2.94
CA GLY A 186 2.81 -1.77 2.82
C GLY A 186 1.78 -1.73 1.69
N ASP A 187 1.30 -0.55 1.30
CA ASP A 187 0.37 -0.34 0.19
C ASP A 187 0.73 0.91 -0.64
N ALA A 188 1.96 0.95 -1.13
CA ALA A 188 2.55 2.09 -1.85
C ALA A 188 2.06 2.19 -3.30
N ASN A 189 0.76 2.07 -3.52
CA ASN A 189 0.19 2.26 -4.86
C ASN A 189 0.12 3.76 -5.23
N PRO A 190 0.15 4.13 -6.53
CA PRO A 190 0.16 5.53 -6.96
C PRO A 190 -1.15 6.28 -6.66
N GLY A 191 -2.22 5.57 -6.28
CA GLY A 191 -3.46 6.16 -5.77
C GLY A 191 -3.34 6.68 -4.34
N ASN A 192 -2.34 6.18 -3.58
CA ASN A 192 -2.00 6.62 -2.23
C ASN A 192 -0.90 7.70 -2.20
N VAL A 193 -0.56 8.28 -3.35
CA VAL A 193 0.38 9.41 -3.47
C VAL A 193 -0.39 10.63 -3.95
N LEU A 194 -0.46 11.66 -3.10
CA LEU A 194 -1.26 12.86 -3.33
C LEU A 194 -0.38 14.11 -3.49
N ALA A 195 -0.76 14.97 -4.44
CA ALA A 195 -0.18 16.31 -4.56
C ALA A 195 -0.59 17.17 -3.36
N ALA A 196 0.36 17.93 -2.80
CA ALA A 196 0.15 18.74 -1.61
C ALA A 196 0.93 20.05 -1.65
N VAL A 197 0.50 21.02 -0.81
CA VAL A 197 1.16 22.34 -0.72
C VAL A 197 2.48 22.26 0.06
N ARG A 198 2.51 21.49 1.17
CA ARG A 198 3.69 21.38 2.04
C ARG A 198 4.89 20.73 1.34
N ALA A 199 4.60 19.76 0.49
CA ALA A 199 5.57 19.09 -0.36
C ALA A 199 4.88 18.73 -1.68
N PRO A 200 5.60 18.61 -2.81
CA PRO A 200 4.98 18.31 -4.09
C PRO A 200 4.09 17.07 -4.06
N TRP A 201 4.51 16.06 -3.29
CA TRP A 201 3.80 14.79 -3.11
C TRP A 201 3.95 14.28 -1.69
N LEU A 202 2.90 13.64 -1.17
CA LEU A 202 2.86 12.95 0.12
C LEU A 202 2.15 11.62 -0.02
N VAL A 203 2.57 10.61 0.75
CA VAL A 203 1.85 9.34 0.83
C VAL A 203 0.77 9.38 1.91
N ILE A 204 -0.27 8.57 1.72
CA ILE A 204 -1.40 8.35 2.63
C ILE A 204 -1.69 6.86 2.75
N ASP A 205 -2.51 6.48 3.73
CA ASP A 205 -3.11 5.15 3.84
C ASP A 205 -2.09 3.99 3.95
N PRO A 206 -1.10 4.07 4.85
CA PRO A 206 -0.14 3.00 5.02
C PRO A 206 -0.76 1.77 5.68
N LYS A 207 -0.21 0.59 5.33
CA LYS A 207 -0.39 -0.70 5.97
C LYS A 207 0.96 -1.18 6.50
N PRO A 208 1.46 -0.53 7.57
CA PRO A 208 2.87 -0.59 7.92
C PRO A 208 3.29 -1.95 8.45
N MET A 209 4.46 -2.38 8.02
CA MET A 209 5.17 -3.56 8.52
C MET A 209 6.66 -3.23 8.64
N VAL A 210 7.41 -4.08 9.33
CA VAL A 210 8.88 -3.99 9.36
C VAL A 210 9.47 -5.08 8.49
N GLY A 211 10.33 -4.69 7.56
CA GLY A 211 11.04 -5.66 6.71
C GLY A 211 11.73 -5.06 5.49
N ASP A 212 11.76 -5.84 4.44
CA ASP A 212 12.48 -5.56 3.21
C ASP A 212 11.88 -4.35 2.45
N PRO A 213 12.66 -3.29 2.19
CA PRO A 213 12.18 -2.13 1.44
C PRO A 213 11.71 -2.46 0.02
N ALA A 214 12.28 -3.47 -0.64
CA ALA A 214 11.87 -3.85 -1.99
C ALA A 214 10.42 -4.35 -2.08
N TYR A 215 9.84 -4.78 -0.95
CA TYR A 215 8.43 -5.14 -0.83
C TYR A 215 7.47 -4.04 -1.30
N ASP A 216 7.75 -2.79 -0.96
CA ASP A 216 6.93 -1.63 -1.31
C ASP A 216 6.88 -1.31 -2.81
N LEU A 217 7.83 -1.82 -3.59
CA LEU A 217 7.98 -1.42 -4.98
C LEU A 217 7.04 -2.15 -5.95
N SER A 218 6.44 -3.27 -5.54
CA SER A 218 5.53 -4.04 -6.39
C SER A 218 4.31 -3.23 -6.86
N PRO A 219 3.54 -2.55 -5.99
CA PRO A 219 2.41 -1.74 -6.44
C PRO A 219 2.83 -0.58 -7.34
N VAL A 220 3.95 0.08 -7.04
CA VAL A 220 4.50 1.16 -7.87
C VAL A 220 4.84 0.65 -9.27
N LEU A 221 5.50 -0.50 -9.37
CA LEU A 221 5.92 -1.11 -10.63
C LEU A 221 4.74 -1.38 -11.55
N VAL A 222 3.63 -1.90 -11.02
CA VAL A 222 2.52 -2.44 -11.83
C VAL A 222 1.35 -1.48 -12.01
N GLN A 223 1.20 -0.45 -11.16
CA GLN A 223 0.01 0.41 -11.13
C GLN A 223 0.25 1.85 -11.61
N VAL A 224 1.49 2.25 -11.93
CA VAL A 224 1.77 3.47 -12.70
C VAL A 224 1.61 3.15 -14.18
N ASP A 225 0.50 3.47 -14.80
CA ASP A 225 0.05 2.93 -16.08
C ASP A 225 0.15 1.39 -16.12
N ASP A 226 -0.45 0.71 -17.02
CA ASP A 226 -0.33 -0.74 -17.08
C ASP A 226 0.82 -1.15 -18.02
N PRO A 227 2.01 -1.60 -17.49
CA PRO A 227 3.13 -1.99 -18.35
C PRO A 227 2.85 -3.25 -19.16
N PHE A 228 1.85 -4.03 -18.76
CA PHE A 228 1.49 -5.29 -19.41
C PHE A 228 0.60 -5.09 -20.64
N ARG A 229 0.03 -3.90 -20.84
CA ARG A 229 -0.79 -3.52 -21.99
C ARG A 229 0.02 -2.86 -23.13
N THR A 230 1.35 -2.97 -23.07
CA THR A 230 2.24 -2.46 -24.14
C THR A 230 2.51 -3.52 -25.19
N GLY A 231 3.06 -3.13 -26.34
CA GLY A 231 3.47 -4.08 -27.38
C GLY A 231 4.61 -5.03 -26.99
N ASP A 232 5.40 -4.66 -25.96
CA ASP A 232 6.47 -5.48 -25.38
C ASP A 232 6.46 -5.34 -23.84
N PRO A 233 5.61 -6.10 -23.14
CA PRO A 233 5.50 -6.04 -21.68
C PRO A 233 6.82 -6.33 -20.96
N LEU A 234 7.61 -7.29 -21.44
CA LEU A 234 8.87 -7.65 -20.79
C LEU A 234 9.88 -6.50 -20.81
N ARG A 235 9.98 -5.82 -21.94
CA ARG A 235 10.83 -4.62 -22.06
C ARG A 235 10.33 -3.49 -21.19
N ALA A 236 9.01 -3.26 -21.15
CA ALA A 236 8.40 -2.21 -20.34
C ALA A 236 8.64 -2.45 -18.84
N VAL A 237 8.44 -3.68 -18.34
CA VAL A 237 8.69 -4.03 -16.96
C VAL A 237 10.17 -3.95 -16.61
N ARG A 238 11.07 -4.44 -17.49
CA ARG A 238 12.53 -4.32 -17.30
C ARG A 238 12.96 -2.87 -17.14
N HIS A 239 12.46 -1.98 -17.98
CA HIS A 239 12.75 -0.55 -17.89
C HIS A 239 12.30 0.05 -16.56
N ARG A 240 11.07 -0.27 -16.10
CA ARG A 240 10.54 0.21 -14.82
C ARG A 240 11.33 -0.30 -13.62
N VAL A 241 11.72 -1.57 -13.65
CA VAL A 241 12.60 -2.15 -12.62
C VAL A 241 13.91 -1.38 -12.54
N ALA A 242 14.52 -1.05 -13.69
CA ALA A 242 15.75 -0.25 -13.73
C ALA A 242 15.52 1.16 -13.14
N VAL A 243 14.44 1.86 -13.52
CA VAL A 243 14.11 3.18 -12.97
C VAL A 243 13.92 3.13 -11.45
N LEU A 244 13.21 2.14 -10.94
CA LEU A 244 12.98 1.98 -9.50
C LEU A 244 14.28 1.60 -8.78
N SER A 245 15.11 0.73 -9.36
CA SER A 245 16.43 0.39 -8.83
C SER A 245 17.33 1.61 -8.71
N ASP A 246 17.45 2.40 -9.78
CA ASP A 246 18.24 3.64 -9.80
C ASP A 246 17.74 4.66 -8.77
N THR A 247 16.41 4.74 -8.57
CA THR A 247 15.81 5.72 -7.67
C THR A 247 15.95 5.32 -6.20
N THR A 248 15.86 4.02 -5.90
CA THR A 248 15.72 3.52 -4.52
C THR A 248 16.95 2.79 -4.00
N GLY A 249 17.90 2.46 -4.90
CA GLY A 249 19.08 1.65 -4.56
C GLY A 249 18.75 0.18 -4.30
N GLN A 250 17.53 -0.30 -4.60
CA GLN A 250 17.18 -1.70 -4.44
C GLN A 250 17.66 -2.53 -5.64
N SER A 251 18.08 -3.78 -5.39
CA SER A 251 18.49 -4.70 -6.45
C SER A 251 17.36 -4.92 -7.47
N PRO A 252 17.63 -4.85 -8.78
CA PRO A 252 16.65 -5.15 -9.83
C PRO A 252 16.04 -6.53 -9.68
N ASP A 253 16.86 -7.54 -9.39
CA ASP A 253 16.41 -8.92 -9.21
C ASP A 253 15.48 -9.05 -8.02
N ARG A 254 15.77 -8.31 -6.94
CA ARG A 254 14.95 -8.31 -5.73
C ARG A 254 13.60 -7.64 -5.94
N ILE A 255 13.56 -6.53 -6.70
CA ILE A 255 12.33 -5.85 -7.10
C ILE A 255 11.46 -6.79 -7.94
N ALA A 256 12.04 -7.44 -8.95
CA ALA A 256 11.33 -8.39 -9.80
C ALA A 256 10.82 -9.61 -9.00
N ALA A 257 11.64 -10.16 -8.12
CA ALA A 257 11.27 -11.30 -7.28
C ALA A 257 10.09 -10.98 -6.34
N TRP A 258 10.11 -9.83 -5.65
CA TRP A 258 8.97 -9.40 -4.84
C TRP A 258 7.71 -9.18 -5.68
N CYS A 259 7.85 -8.59 -6.87
CA CYS A 259 6.70 -8.38 -7.75
C CYS A 259 6.10 -9.72 -8.21
N THR A 260 6.92 -10.70 -8.60
CA THR A 260 6.45 -12.05 -8.94
C THR A 260 5.72 -12.70 -7.75
N ALA A 261 6.32 -12.66 -6.56
CA ALA A 261 5.75 -13.24 -5.34
C ALA A 261 4.37 -12.63 -5.00
N ARG A 262 4.27 -11.29 -5.05
CA ARG A 262 3.03 -10.55 -4.77
C ARG A 262 1.94 -10.79 -5.81
N LEU A 263 2.30 -10.90 -7.09
CA LEU A 263 1.35 -11.18 -8.16
C LEU A 263 0.79 -12.61 -8.06
N VAL A 264 1.61 -13.60 -7.71
CA VAL A 264 1.16 -14.99 -7.48
C VAL A 264 0.21 -15.05 -6.28
N GLU A 265 0.54 -14.41 -5.16
CA GLU A 265 -0.35 -14.34 -3.99
C GLU A 265 -1.68 -13.68 -4.35
N SER A 266 -1.63 -12.51 -4.99
CA SER A 266 -2.82 -11.75 -5.44
C SER A 266 -3.70 -12.57 -6.38
N ALA A 267 -3.11 -13.37 -7.28
CA ALA A 267 -3.85 -14.25 -8.17
C ALA A 267 -4.69 -15.27 -7.39
N LEU A 268 -4.07 -15.94 -6.43
CA LEU A 268 -4.76 -16.96 -5.61
C LEU A 268 -5.76 -16.33 -4.63
N TRP A 269 -5.47 -15.14 -4.13
CA TRP A 269 -6.44 -14.37 -3.35
C TRP A 269 -7.67 -14.01 -4.19
N SER A 270 -7.50 -13.53 -5.42
CA SER A 270 -8.60 -13.20 -6.33
C SER A 270 -9.49 -14.40 -6.60
N VAL A 271 -8.89 -15.56 -6.88
CA VAL A 271 -9.65 -16.81 -7.06
C VAL A 271 -10.46 -17.16 -5.81
N SER A 272 -9.89 -17.03 -4.62
CA SER A 272 -10.60 -17.29 -3.36
C SER A 272 -11.80 -16.35 -3.12
N ARG A 273 -11.83 -15.21 -3.82
CA ARG A 273 -12.94 -14.25 -3.82
C ARG A 273 -13.92 -14.45 -4.98
N GLY A 274 -13.74 -15.52 -5.78
CA GLY A 274 -14.57 -15.82 -6.94
C GLY A 274 -14.21 -15.02 -8.21
N ALA A 275 -13.12 -14.26 -8.20
CA ALA A 275 -12.65 -13.44 -9.32
C ALA A 275 -11.57 -14.18 -10.13
N LEU A 276 -11.92 -15.30 -10.77
CA LEU A 276 -10.99 -16.10 -11.54
C LEU A 276 -10.30 -15.32 -12.68
N GLY A 277 -11.04 -14.43 -13.36
CA GLY A 277 -10.48 -13.59 -14.43
C GLY A 277 -9.32 -12.73 -13.95
N ASP A 278 -9.50 -12.05 -12.81
CA ASP A 278 -8.45 -11.20 -12.21
C ASP A 278 -7.25 -12.07 -11.78
N GLY A 279 -7.51 -13.29 -11.29
CA GLY A 279 -6.47 -14.26 -10.95
C GLY A 279 -5.65 -14.69 -12.16
N VAL A 280 -6.29 -14.96 -13.30
CA VAL A 280 -5.61 -15.31 -14.56
C VAL A 280 -4.75 -14.15 -15.06
N ASP A 281 -5.26 -12.92 -15.01
CA ASP A 281 -4.52 -11.74 -15.40
C ASP A 281 -3.29 -11.51 -14.50
N ALA A 282 -3.44 -11.68 -13.19
CA ALA A 282 -2.32 -11.56 -12.24
C ALA A 282 -1.24 -12.62 -12.48
N MET A 283 -1.62 -13.88 -12.77
CA MET A 283 -0.67 -14.94 -13.14
C MET A 283 0.05 -14.66 -14.46
N ALA A 284 -0.66 -14.13 -15.46
CA ALA A 284 -0.03 -13.74 -16.73
C ALA A 284 1.02 -12.64 -16.52
N ARG A 285 0.71 -11.65 -15.66
CA ARG A 285 1.67 -10.61 -15.26
C ARG A 285 2.86 -11.19 -14.49
N ALA A 286 2.61 -12.10 -13.54
CA ALA A 286 3.67 -12.79 -12.79
C ALA A 286 4.64 -13.53 -13.74
N ALA A 287 4.10 -14.23 -14.76
CA ALA A 287 4.90 -14.93 -15.74
C ALA A 287 5.81 -13.99 -16.58
N VAL A 288 5.37 -12.75 -16.84
CA VAL A 288 6.20 -11.75 -17.52
C VAL A 288 7.33 -11.27 -16.60
N VAL A 289 7.02 -10.96 -15.34
CA VAL A 289 8.01 -10.45 -14.38
C VAL A 289 9.05 -11.51 -14.04
N ASP A 290 8.65 -12.75 -13.86
CA ASP A 290 9.52 -13.88 -13.50
C ASP A 290 10.64 -14.12 -14.53
N ARG A 291 10.39 -13.80 -15.80
CA ARG A 291 11.40 -13.87 -16.88
C ARG A 291 12.54 -12.84 -16.74
N LEU A 292 12.45 -11.89 -15.81
CA LEU A 292 13.54 -10.95 -15.55
C LEU A 292 14.64 -11.56 -14.67
N GLY A 293 14.30 -12.55 -13.84
CA GLY A 293 15.23 -13.25 -12.95
C GLY A 293 15.66 -14.64 -13.46
N ALA A 294 15.29 -14.98 -14.72
CA ALA A 294 15.63 -16.25 -15.37
C ALA A 294 16.92 -16.15 -16.19
#